data_04a32fe6842418bfd53399e17eda6155
#
_entry.id   04a32fe6842418bfd53399e17eda6155
#
_cell.length_a   1.000
_cell.length_b   1.000
_cell.length_c   1.000
_cell.angle_alpha   90.00
_cell.angle_beta   90.00
_cell.angle_gamma   90.00
#
_symmetry.space_group_name_H-M   'P 1'
#
loop_
_entity.id
_entity.type
_entity.pdbx_description
1 polymer ?
#
loop_
_entity_poly.entity_id
_entity_poly.type
_entity_poly.pdbx_seq_one_letter_code
_entity_poly.pdbx_strand_id
1 'polypeptide(L)'
;MRPLRASVLALALAAAWGGSTLPARAGSLSVMPVRVGVPEGRRFCSLTVGNDGDRPVTVQVRGFAWSRDEGGADILTPDEGFVVNPPIATIAPHASRLVRCSLPADDGAPTEQQWRLIVDELPDATQAQPGVVQTLLRLSVPVFRADDRAAPAFTASVAGGGLRIANAGTGHARVLAVTLQDAAGKAVTLDRSFYLLAGGAQVVPTGSLPQGLSSIRVRAEEGEFDVPLATP
;
A
#
# COMPACT_ATOMS: atom_id res chain seq x y z
N MET A 1 16.30 -17.98 -67.09
CA MET A 1 17.35 -17.41 -66.23
C MET A 1 16.87 -16.13 -65.63
N ARG A 2 16.90 -16.01 -64.31
CA ARG A 2 16.64 -14.90 -63.36
C ARG A 2 15.36 -15.03 -62.50
N PRO A 3 15.48 -15.67 -61.31
CA PRO A 3 14.78 -15.21 -60.14
C PRO A 3 15.65 -15.08 -58.86
N LEU A 4 16.99 -14.88 -58.98
CA LEU A 4 17.82 -14.78 -57.76
C LEU A 4 17.91 -13.39 -57.11
N ARG A 5 17.42 -12.32 -57.76
CA ARG A 5 17.55 -10.95 -57.24
C ARG A 5 16.39 -10.50 -56.34
N ALA A 6 15.23 -11.14 -56.42
CA ALA A 6 14.06 -10.78 -55.60
C ALA A 6 14.14 -11.34 -54.16
N SER A 7 14.83 -12.47 -53.96
CA SER A 7 14.91 -13.12 -52.63
C SER A 7 15.88 -12.44 -51.68
N VAL A 8 16.90 -11.74 -52.18
CA VAL A 8 17.86 -11.02 -51.33
C VAL A 8 17.31 -9.72 -50.79
N LEU A 9 16.40 -9.06 -51.50
CA LEU A 9 15.77 -7.82 -51.03
C LEU A 9 14.74 -8.06 -49.95
N ALA A 10 14.05 -9.20 -49.95
CA ALA A 10 13.08 -9.57 -48.92
C ALA A 10 13.73 -9.91 -47.56
N LEU A 11 14.95 -10.48 -47.58
CA LEU A 11 15.69 -10.81 -46.37
C LEU A 11 16.27 -9.57 -45.67
N ALA A 12 16.65 -8.54 -46.46
CA ALA A 12 17.18 -7.29 -45.92
C ALA A 12 16.09 -6.41 -45.23
N LEU A 13 14.83 -6.51 -45.63
CA LEU A 13 13.73 -5.77 -45.01
C LEU A 13 13.25 -6.40 -43.68
N ALA A 14 13.42 -7.72 -43.52
CA ALA A 14 13.05 -8.39 -42.26
C ALA A 14 14.03 -8.11 -41.10
N ALA A 15 15.28 -7.75 -41.39
CA ALA A 15 16.30 -7.43 -40.39
C ALA A 15 16.16 -6.01 -39.80
N ALA A 16 15.39 -5.13 -40.44
CA ALA A 16 15.21 -3.74 -39.97
C ALA A 16 14.14 -3.59 -38.90
N TRP A 17 13.35 -4.63 -38.57
CA TRP A 17 12.31 -4.61 -37.53
C TRP A 17 12.73 -5.27 -36.21
N GLY A 18 14.01 -5.59 -36.07
CA GLY A 18 14.62 -5.91 -34.79
C GLY A 18 14.70 -4.66 -33.92
N GLY A 19 13.55 -4.10 -33.52
CA GLY A 19 13.49 -2.97 -32.64
C GLY A 19 14.27 -3.29 -31.37
N SER A 20 15.29 -2.48 -31.07
CA SER A 20 16.01 -2.53 -29.81
C SER A 20 15.01 -2.37 -28.68
N THR A 21 14.62 -3.48 -28.05
CA THR A 21 13.89 -3.43 -26.78
C THR A 21 14.85 -2.82 -25.76
N LEU A 22 14.74 -1.51 -25.55
CA LEU A 22 15.41 -0.88 -24.43
C LEU A 22 14.90 -1.57 -23.16
N PRO A 23 15.76 -2.10 -22.30
CA PRO A 23 15.33 -2.70 -21.06
C PRO A 23 14.57 -1.64 -20.26
N ALA A 24 13.29 -1.89 -19.99
CA ALA A 24 12.54 -1.09 -19.03
C ALA A 24 13.22 -1.27 -17.67
N ARG A 25 13.84 -0.22 -17.16
CA ARG A 25 14.41 -0.23 -15.82
C ARG A 25 13.26 -0.07 -14.83
N ALA A 26 12.95 -1.14 -14.12
CA ALA A 26 12.10 -1.08 -12.94
C ALA A 26 12.79 -0.25 -11.85
N GLY A 27 12.00 0.45 -11.06
CA GLY A 27 12.53 1.19 -9.91
C GLY A 27 13.33 0.28 -8.98
N SER A 28 14.40 0.83 -8.43
CA SER A 28 15.42 0.08 -7.70
C SER A 28 15.30 0.18 -6.17
N LEU A 29 14.26 0.86 -5.65
CA LEU A 29 14.08 1.04 -4.21
C LEU A 29 13.32 -0.11 -3.58
N SER A 30 13.82 -0.57 -2.44
CA SER A 30 13.16 -1.52 -1.55
C SER A 30 13.08 -0.98 -0.13
N VAL A 31 12.11 -1.47 0.66
CA VAL A 31 11.98 -1.14 2.09
C VAL A 31 11.70 -2.39 2.90
N MET A 32 12.31 -2.48 4.08
CA MET A 32 12.14 -3.58 5.01
C MET A 32 12.13 -3.04 6.46
N PRO A 33 11.12 -3.37 7.28
CA PRO A 33 9.91 -4.12 6.96
C PRO A 33 8.91 -3.30 6.13
N VAL A 34 7.95 -3.97 5.49
CA VAL A 34 6.86 -3.32 4.73
C VAL A 34 5.71 -2.83 5.62
N ARG A 35 5.76 -3.17 6.91
CA ARG A 35 4.87 -2.70 7.98
C ARG A 35 5.69 -2.66 9.28
N VAL A 36 5.57 -1.56 10.02
CA VAL A 36 6.28 -1.35 11.28
C VAL A 36 5.31 -1.45 12.44
N GLY A 37 5.54 -2.39 13.35
CA GLY A 37 4.84 -2.48 14.63
C GLY A 37 5.71 -1.91 15.75
N VAL A 38 5.12 -1.07 16.59
CA VAL A 38 5.75 -0.49 17.77
C VAL A 38 4.90 -0.89 18.97
N PRO A 39 5.46 -1.58 19.96
CA PRO A 39 4.72 -1.93 21.17
C PRO A 39 4.22 -0.69 21.90
N GLU A 40 3.11 -0.81 22.60
CA GLU A 40 2.59 0.23 23.51
C GLU A 40 3.69 0.71 24.47
N GLY A 41 3.69 2.00 24.81
CA GLY A 41 4.70 2.64 25.64
C GLY A 41 6.08 2.80 24.96
N ARG A 42 6.28 2.27 23.75
CA ARG A 42 7.52 2.46 22.98
C ARG A 42 7.33 3.59 21.96
N ARG A 43 8.47 4.20 21.62
CA ARG A 43 8.47 5.37 20.72
C ARG A 43 9.38 5.20 19.50
N PHE A 44 10.28 4.23 19.53
CA PHE A 44 11.30 4.13 18.49
C PHE A 44 10.95 3.05 17.48
N CYS A 45 11.17 3.38 16.23
CA CYS A 45 11.02 2.50 15.10
C CYS A 45 12.20 2.63 14.14
N SER A 46 12.29 1.70 13.21
CA SER A 46 13.28 1.76 12.15
C SER A 46 12.81 0.98 10.93
N LEU A 47 13.30 1.40 9.78
CA LEU A 47 13.21 0.65 8.54
C LEU A 47 14.53 0.76 7.79
N THR A 48 14.79 -0.21 6.93
CA THR A 48 15.94 -0.19 6.01
C THR A 48 15.41 0.14 4.62
N VAL A 49 16.01 1.14 3.97
CA VAL A 49 15.75 1.47 2.58
C VAL A 49 16.93 0.93 1.76
N GLY A 50 16.64 0.07 0.79
CA GLY A 50 17.62 -0.52 -0.12
C GLY A 50 17.59 0.12 -1.49
N ASN A 51 18.74 0.17 -2.14
CA ASN A 51 18.91 0.51 -3.54
C ASN A 51 19.45 -0.73 -4.27
N ASP A 52 18.58 -1.42 -4.99
CA ASP A 52 18.93 -2.63 -5.75
C ASP A 52 19.42 -2.32 -7.17
N GLY A 53 19.53 -1.03 -7.52
CA GLY A 53 19.98 -0.57 -8.83
C GLY A 53 21.48 -0.29 -8.91
N ASP A 54 21.94 0.01 -10.13
CA ASP A 54 23.34 0.25 -10.50
C ASP A 54 23.79 1.71 -10.33
N ARG A 55 22.90 2.59 -9.84
CA ARG A 55 23.19 4.03 -9.65
C ARG A 55 22.82 4.48 -8.26
N PRO A 56 23.50 5.50 -7.72
CA PRO A 56 23.08 6.11 -6.46
C PRO A 56 21.66 6.67 -6.58
N VAL A 57 20.88 6.52 -5.51
CA VAL A 57 19.52 7.06 -5.41
C VAL A 57 19.43 7.92 -4.16
N THR A 58 18.87 9.12 -4.30
CA THR A 58 18.58 9.98 -3.15
C THR A 58 17.11 9.84 -2.79
N VAL A 59 16.84 9.61 -1.51
CA VAL A 59 15.48 9.47 -0.98
C VAL A 59 15.20 10.51 0.08
N GLN A 60 13.95 10.97 0.15
CA GLN A 60 13.40 11.72 1.26
C GLN A 60 12.44 10.82 2.03
N VAL A 61 12.57 10.78 3.36
CA VAL A 61 11.68 10.00 4.24
C VAL A 61 10.94 10.95 5.17
N ARG A 62 9.61 10.85 5.20
CA ARG A 62 8.74 11.71 6.00
C ARG A 62 7.71 10.88 6.75
N GLY A 63 7.38 11.31 7.97
CA GLY A 63 6.33 10.72 8.79
C GLY A 63 5.06 11.57 8.78
N PHE A 64 3.90 10.90 8.80
CA PHE A 64 2.58 11.53 8.84
C PHE A 64 1.67 10.75 9.77
N ALA A 65 0.82 11.44 10.54
CA ALA A 65 -0.35 10.82 11.13
C ALA A 65 -1.27 10.33 9.99
N TRP A 66 -1.87 9.17 10.18
CA TRP A 66 -2.65 8.53 9.13
C TRP A 66 -4.07 8.25 9.58
N SER A 67 -5.02 8.69 8.79
CA SER A 67 -6.42 8.31 8.87
C SER A 67 -6.94 7.96 7.48
N ARG A 68 -8.17 7.46 7.41
CA ARG A 68 -8.83 7.15 6.13
C ARG A 68 -10.26 7.64 6.15
N ASP A 69 -10.73 8.13 5.02
CA ASP A 69 -12.14 8.41 4.84
C ASP A 69 -12.95 7.13 4.52
N GLU A 70 -14.27 7.22 4.55
CA GLU A 70 -15.15 6.09 4.25
C GLU A 70 -15.13 5.70 2.76
N GLY A 71 -14.63 6.54 1.88
CA GLY A 71 -14.37 6.23 0.46
C GLY A 71 -13.10 5.40 0.27
N GLY A 72 -12.28 5.28 1.32
CA GLY A 72 -11.03 4.52 1.32
C GLY A 72 -9.81 5.31 0.90
N ALA A 73 -9.90 6.65 0.80
CA ALA A 73 -8.74 7.49 0.56
C ALA A 73 -7.91 7.68 1.84
N ASP A 74 -6.59 7.60 1.71
CA ASP A 74 -5.66 7.87 2.80
C ASP A 74 -5.58 9.40 3.04
N ILE A 75 -5.70 9.82 4.30
CA ILE A 75 -5.52 11.19 4.76
C ILE A 75 -4.24 11.22 5.57
N LEU A 76 -3.24 11.96 5.07
CA LEU A 76 -1.93 12.10 5.68
C LEU A 76 -1.78 13.52 6.23
N THR A 77 -1.70 13.63 7.55
CA THR A 77 -1.55 14.91 8.24
C THR A 77 -0.13 15.03 8.79
N PRO A 78 0.60 16.14 8.55
CA PRO A 78 1.89 16.36 9.17
C PRO A 78 1.81 16.20 10.69
N ASP A 79 2.78 15.49 11.27
CA ASP A 79 2.87 15.26 12.71
C ASP A 79 4.29 15.62 13.17
N GLU A 80 4.42 16.75 13.87
CA GLU A 80 5.71 17.25 14.35
C GLU A 80 6.36 16.33 15.40
N GLY A 81 5.55 15.52 16.09
CA GLY A 81 6.03 14.51 17.03
C GLY A 81 6.64 13.28 16.36
N PHE A 82 6.36 13.08 15.06
CA PHE A 82 6.92 11.97 14.30
C PHE A 82 8.22 12.37 13.61
N VAL A 83 9.33 12.10 14.27
CA VAL A 83 10.67 12.47 13.80
C VAL A 83 11.31 11.33 13.03
N VAL A 84 11.90 11.63 11.87
CA VAL A 84 12.64 10.68 11.01
C VAL A 84 14.11 11.09 10.90
N ASN A 85 15.03 10.14 11.01
CA ASN A 85 16.47 10.38 10.93
C ASN A 85 17.22 9.24 10.19
N PRO A 86 17.94 9.53 9.09
CA PRO A 86 17.99 10.82 8.40
C PRO A 86 16.71 11.08 7.58
N PRO A 87 16.27 12.34 7.43
CA PRO A 87 15.12 12.67 6.59
C PRO A 87 15.46 12.63 5.09
N ILE A 88 16.72 12.80 4.73
CA ILE A 88 17.23 12.66 3.36
C ILE A 88 18.50 11.83 3.39
N ALA A 89 18.63 10.91 2.45
CA ALA A 89 19.84 10.08 2.32
C ALA A 89 20.09 9.72 0.86
N THR A 90 21.36 9.73 0.45
CA THR A 90 21.82 9.12 -0.78
C THR A 90 22.31 7.71 -0.49
N ILE A 91 21.79 6.73 -1.23
CA ILE A 91 22.08 5.30 -1.08
C ILE A 91 22.88 4.87 -2.31
N ALA A 92 24.08 4.37 -2.09
CA ALA A 92 24.95 3.87 -3.15
C ALA A 92 24.31 2.65 -3.87
N PRO A 93 24.76 2.31 -5.09
CA PRO A 93 24.33 1.09 -5.76
C PRO A 93 24.50 -0.14 -4.87
N HIS A 94 23.49 -1.02 -4.88
CA HIS A 94 23.46 -2.29 -4.15
C HIS A 94 23.72 -2.15 -2.63
N ALA A 95 23.42 -0.95 -2.09
CA ALA A 95 23.58 -0.65 -0.67
C ALA A 95 22.22 -0.41 0.00
N SER A 96 22.25 -0.32 1.32
CA SER A 96 21.07 0.02 2.11
C SER A 96 21.38 1.06 3.17
N ARG A 97 20.33 1.76 3.61
CA ARG A 97 20.37 2.77 4.65
C ARG A 97 19.35 2.49 5.73
N LEU A 98 19.82 2.40 6.97
CA LEU A 98 18.91 2.36 8.12
C LEU A 98 18.36 3.77 8.37
N VAL A 99 17.05 3.86 8.41
CA VAL A 99 16.28 5.05 8.79
C VAL A 99 15.61 4.77 10.12
N ARG A 100 15.85 5.62 11.10
CA ARG A 100 15.22 5.55 12.42
C ARG A 100 14.07 6.51 12.51
N CYS A 101 13.09 6.17 13.31
CA CYS A 101 11.94 7.03 13.59
C CYS A 101 11.66 7.09 15.10
N SER A 102 11.08 8.21 15.49
CA SER A 102 10.56 8.39 16.85
C SER A 102 9.13 8.88 16.74
N LEU A 103 8.22 8.15 17.32
CA LEU A 103 6.79 8.49 17.38
C LEU A 103 6.53 9.57 18.46
N PRO A 104 5.42 10.29 18.39
CA PRO A 104 4.95 11.17 19.46
C PRO A 104 4.89 10.44 20.80
N ALA A 105 4.84 11.20 21.89
CA ALA A 105 4.61 10.62 23.21
C ALA A 105 3.33 9.77 23.19
N ASP A 106 3.37 8.68 23.94
CA ASP A 106 2.16 7.86 24.12
C ASP A 106 1.21 8.61 25.03
N ASP A 107 0.00 8.83 24.56
CA ASP A 107 -1.08 9.51 25.30
C ASP A 107 -1.98 8.52 26.05
N GLY A 108 -1.64 7.21 26.00
CA GLY A 108 -2.42 6.14 26.63
C GLY A 108 -3.78 5.91 25.95
N ALA A 109 -3.87 6.20 24.64
CA ALA A 109 -5.09 5.94 23.89
C ALA A 109 -5.44 4.44 23.95
N PRO A 110 -6.72 4.09 24.18
CA PRO A 110 -7.14 2.69 24.29
C PRO A 110 -7.14 1.97 22.94
N THR A 111 -6.94 2.71 21.86
CA THR A 111 -6.91 2.19 20.49
C THR A 111 -5.53 2.35 19.89
N GLU A 112 -5.22 1.50 18.95
CA GLU A 112 -4.03 1.59 18.12
C GLU A 112 -3.87 2.99 17.51
N GLN A 113 -2.67 3.50 17.55
CA GLN A 113 -2.27 4.74 16.89
C GLN A 113 -1.55 4.40 15.59
N GLN A 114 -1.80 5.17 14.55
CA GLN A 114 -1.34 4.86 13.20
C GLN A 114 -0.70 6.04 12.48
N TRP A 115 0.37 5.73 11.76
CA TRP A 115 1.13 6.67 10.94
C TRP A 115 1.51 6.04 9.62
N ARG A 116 2.02 6.89 8.71
CA ARG A 116 2.67 6.48 7.46
C ARG A 116 4.08 7.05 7.38
N LEU A 117 5.02 6.20 7.05
CA LEU A 117 6.33 6.62 6.54
C LEU A 117 6.25 6.65 5.02
N ILE A 118 6.51 7.82 4.45
CA ILE A 118 6.57 8.01 3.00
C ILE A 118 8.04 8.12 2.62
N VAL A 119 8.48 7.22 1.74
CA VAL A 119 9.82 7.23 1.15
C VAL A 119 9.67 7.66 -0.30
N ASP A 120 10.12 8.88 -0.60
CA ASP A 120 10.10 9.47 -1.93
C ASP A 120 11.49 9.39 -2.55
N GLU A 121 11.59 8.82 -3.75
CA GLU A 121 12.77 8.98 -4.58
C GLU A 121 12.84 10.41 -5.09
N LEU A 122 13.99 11.06 -4.94
CA LEU A 122 14.21 12.41 -5.43
C LEU A 122 14.79 12.39 -6.85
N PRO A 123 14.37 13.33 -7.72
CA PRO A 123 14.90 13.39 -9.08
C PRO A 123 16.40 13.69 -9.09
N ASP A 124 17.13 12.98 -9.95
CA ASP A 124 18.54 13.28 -10.22
C ASP A 124 18.64 14.30 -11.35
N ALA A 125 18.95 15.54 -10.98
CA ALA A 125 19.09 16.63 -11.92
C ALA A 125 20.20 16.39 -12.97
N THR A 126 21.20 15.55 -12.68
CA THR A 126 22.28 15.23 -13.62
C THR A 126 21.83 14.33 -14.77
N GLN A 127 20.68 13.67 -14.61
CA GLN A 127 20.08 12.78 -15.62
C GLN A 127 18.94 13.48 -16.39
N ALA A 128 18.65 14.75 -16.09
CA ALA A 128 17.63 15.49 -16.81
C ALA A 128 18.10 15.75 -18.27
N GLN A 129 17.45 15.10 -19.24
CA GLN A 129 17.70 15.30 -20.66
C GLN A 129 16.37 15.64 -21.35
N PRO A 130 16.38 16.52 -22.36
CA PRO A 130 15.20 16.82 -23.15
C PRO A 130 14.61 15.54 -23.78
N GLY A 131 13.31 15.32 -23.59
CA GLY A 131 12.60 14.14 -24.12
C GLY A 131 12.73 12.84 -23.31
N VAL A 132 13.43 12.85 -22.18
CA VAL A 132 13.54 11.70 -21.27
C VAL A 132 12.54 11.85 -20.11
N VAL A 133 11.76 10.81 -19.88
CA VAL A 133 10.84 10.72 -18.73
C VAL A 133 11.55 9.95 -17.61
N GLN A 134 11.64 10.55 -16.42
CA GLN A 134 12.11 9.88 -15.21
C GLN A 134 10.89 9.36 -14.44
N THR A 135 10.86 8.07 -14.15
CA THR A 135 9.87 7.48 -13.23
C THR A 135 10.47 7.45 -11.84
N LEU A 136 9.84 8.15 -10.91
CA LEU A 136 10.25 8.19 -9.51
C LEU A 136 9.32 7.32 -8.67
N LEU A 137 9.90 6.65 -7.67
CA LEU A 137 9.14 5.79 -6.76
C LEU A 137 8.72 6.54 -5.51
N ARG A 138 7.50 6.26 -5.07
CA ARG A 138 7.00 6.59 -3.73
C ARG A 138 6.56 5.32 -3.05
N LEU A 139 7.20 4.98 -1.93
CA LEU A 139 6.84 3.85 -1.09
C LEU A 139 6.13 4.37 0.17
N SER A 140 5.06 3.69 0.58
CA SER A 140 4.25 4.06 1.73
C SER A 140 4.20 2.89 2.71
N VAL A 141 4.82 3.08 3.88
CA VAL A 141 4.96 2.04 4.92
C VAL A 141 4.07 2.41 6.10
N PRO A 142 3.10 1.58 6.48
CA PRO A 142 2.30 1.80 7.67
C PRO A 142 3.13 1.57 8.94
N VAL A 143 2.88 2.41 9.94
CA VAL A 143 3.46 2.31 11.28
C VAL A 143 2.31 2.28 12.27
N PHE A 144 2.30 1.28 13.14
CA PHE A 144 1.26 1.09 14.14
C PHE A 144 1.88 0.98 15.52
N ARG A 145 1.27 1.66 16.51
CA ARG A 145 1.58 1.48 17.92
C ARG A 145 0.34 0.98 18.65
N ALA A 146 0.44 -0.19 19.25
CA ALA A 146 -0.69 -0.85 19.89
C ALA A 146 -0.25 -1.75 21.05
N ASP A 147 -1.19 -2.05 21.93
CA ASP A 147 -1.13 -3.17 22.85
C ASP A 147 -1.15 -4.50 22.06
N ASP A 148 -0.50 -5.54 22.56
CA ASP A 148 -0.47 -6.88 21.97
C ASP A 148 -1.88 -7.52 21.87
N ARG A 149 -2.87 -7.00 22.61
CA ARG A 149 -4.26 -7.45 22.58
C ARG A 149 -5.14 -6.66 21.64
N ALA A 150 -4.59 -5.64 20.98
CA ALA A 150 -5.36 -4.85 20.01
C ALA A 150 -5.87 -5.74 18.89
N ALA A 151 -7.16 -5.73 18.65
CA ALA A 151 -7.81 -6.58 17.67
C ALA A 151 -8.94 -5.86 16.94
N PRO A 152 -9.22 -6.19 15.68
CA PRO A 152 -10.35 -5.65 14.96
C PRO A 152 -11.68 -6.27 15.44
N ALA A 153 -12.76 -5.51 15.35
CA ALA A 153 -14.12 -5.97 15.58
C ALA A 153 -15.06 -5.33 14.53
N PHE A 154 -15.60 -6.13 13.63
CA PHE A 154 -16.33 -5.60 12.48
C PHE A 154 -17.83 -5.58 12.71
N THR A 155 -18.47 -4.53 12.17
CA THR A 155 -19.90 -4.45 11.92
C THR A 155 -20.12 -4.03 10.46
N ALA A 156 -21.27 -4.39 9.90
CA ALA A 156 -21.62 -4.00 8.54
C ALA A 156 -23.02 -3.38 8.49
N SER A 157 -23.20 -2.43 7.60
CA SER A 157 -24.50 -1.82 7.29
C SER A 157 -24.61 -1.55 5.79
N VAL A 158 -25.84 -1.50 5.28
CA VAL A 158 -26.08 -1.12 3.90
C VAL A 158 -25.91 0.38 3.75
N ALA A 159 -25.10 0.81 2.82
CA ALA A 159 -24.88 2.22 2.47
C ALA A 159 -25.12 2.45 0.98
N GLY A 160 -25.41 3.69 0.60
CA GLY A 160 -25.67 4.06 -0.78
C GLY A 160 -24.53 3.61 -1.71
N GLY A 161 -24.79 2.60 -2.56
CA GLY A 161 -23.82 2.05 -3.51
C GLY A 161 -23.00 0.86 -3.02
N GLY A 162 -23.22 0.35 -1.80
CA GLY A 162 -22.47 -0.80 -1.31
C GLY A 162 -22.73 -1.21 0.11
N LEU A 163 -21.73 -1.87 0.69
CA LEU A 163 -21.70 -2.30 2.07
C LEU A 163 -20.69 -1.44 2.85
N ARG A 164 -21.14 -0.74 3.88
CA ARG A 164 -20.28 -0.06 4.83
C ARG A 164 -19.80 -1.06 5.88
N ILE A 165 -18.51 -1.27 5.97
CA ILE A 165 -17.87 -2.09 7.00
C ILE A 165 -17.17 -1.14 7.96
N ALA A 166 -17.50 -1.24 9.26
CA ALA A 166 -16.87 -0.47 10.33
C ALA A 166 -16.06 -1.39 11.24
N ASN A 167 -14.94 -0.87 11.74
CA ASN A 167 -14.10 -1.54 12.71
C ASN A 167 -14.25 -0.83 14.06
N ALA A 168 -15.06 -1.39 14.95
CA ALA A 168 -15.25 -0.93 16.32
C ALA A 168 -14.20 -1.48 17.29
N GLY A 169 -13.25 -2.26 16.80
CA GLY A 169 -12.15 -2.82 17.59
C GLY A 169 -11.06 -1.82 17.92
N THR A 170 -10.07 -2.28 18.69
CA THR A 170 -8.95 -1.47 19.15
C THR A 170 -7.71 -1.57 18.23
N GLY A 171 -7.67 -2.55 17.31
CA GLY A 171 -6.60 -2.75 16.32
C GLY A 171 -7.09 -2.60 14.90
N HIS A 172 -6.18 -2.34 13.96
CA HIS A 172 -6.49 -2.33 12.53
C HIS A 172 -6.74 -3.73 11.98
N ALA A 173 -7.26 -3.79 10.77
CA ALA A 173 -7.22 -5.00 9.95
C ALA A 173 -6.74 -4.67 8.53
N ARG A 174 -5.99 -5.60 7.94
CA ARG A 174 -5.76 -5.60 6.50
C ARG A 174 -6.74 -6.55 5.84
N VAL A 175 -7.86 -6.01 5.39
CA VAL A 175 -8.88 -6.76 4.67
C VAL A 175 -8.30 -7.21 3.33
N LEU A 176 -8.53 -8.47 2.99
CA LEU A 176 -8.11 -9.11 1.73
C LEU A 176 -9.30 -9.42 0.83
N ALA A 177 -10.44 -9.79 1.43
CA ALA A 177 -11.67 -10.08 0.71
C ALA A 177 -12.90 -9.92 1.60
N VAL A 178 -14.04 -9.64 0.98
CA VAL A 178 -15.35 -9.62 1.62
C VAL A 178 -16.26 -10.58 0.87
N THR A 179 -16.81 -11.57 1.55
CA THR A 179 -17.74 -12.54 0.98
C THR A 179 -19.16 -12.26 1.49
N LEU A 180 -20.08 -12.10 0.56
CA LEU A 180 -21.50 -11.90 0.79
C LEU A 180 -22.24 -13.18 0.41
N GLN A 181 -23.12 -13.70 1.26
CA GLN A 181 -23.90 -14.89 0.98
C GLN A 181 -25.40 -14.62 1.16
N ASP A 182 -26.22 -15.07 0.24
CA ASP A 182 -27.66 -15.00 0.35
C ASP A 182 -28.27 -16.19 1.10
N ALA A 183 -29.57 -16.13 1.38
CA ALA A 183 -30.30 -17.18 2.08
C ALA A 183 -30.37 -18.51 1.31
N ALA A 184 -30.12 -18.51 -0.02
CA ALA A 184 -30.04 -19.71 -0.84
C ALA A 184 -28.63 -20.33 -0.86
N GLY A 185 -27.66 -19.72 -0.13
CA GLY A 185 -26.29 -20.18 -0.05
C GLY A 185 -25.38 -19.71 -1.19
N LYS A 186 -25.89 -18.88 -2.11
CA LYS A 186 -25.07 -18.32 -3.18
C LYS A 186 -24.14 -17.24 -2.61
N ALA A 187 -22.83 -17.39 -2.83
CA ALA A 187 -21.82 -16.49 -2.36
C ALA A 187 -21.23 -15.62 -3.49
N VAL A 188 -20.92 -14.38 -3.16
CA VAL A 188 -20.15 -13.44 -4.00
C VAL A 188 -18.98 -12.94 -3.20
N THR A 189 -17.77 -13.16 -3.69
CA THR A 189 -16.54 -12.67 -3.05
C THR A 189 -16.02 -11.45 -3.79
N LEU A 190 -15.73 -10.41 -3.04
CA LEU A 190 -15.12 -9.17 -3.50
C LEU A 190 -13.65 -9.19 -3.07
N ASP A 191 -12.75 -9.51 -4.00
CA ASP A 191 -11.31 -9.48 -3.76
C ASP A 191 -10.83 -8.03 -3.81
N ARG A 192 -10.75 -7.40 -2.62
CA ARG A 192 -10.30 -6.02 -2.44
C ARG A 192 -9.43 -5.92 -1.21
N SER A 193 -8.19 -5.47 -1.41
CA SER A 193 -7.25 -5.29 -0.30
C SER A 193 -7.24 -3.82 0.14
N PHE A 194 -7.52 -3.60 1.43
CA PHE A 194 -7.47 -2.27 2.06
C PHE A 194 -7.24 -2.39 3.57
N TYR A 195 -6.72 -1.32 4.15
CA TYR A 195 -6.66 -1.20 5.61
C TYR A 195 -7.98 -0.67 6.15
N LEU A 196 -8.45 -1.26 7.23
CA LEU A 196 -9.56 -0.76 8.03
C LEU A 196 -9.02 -0.46 9.43
N LEU A 197 -8.77 0.81 9.69
CA LEU A 197 -8.15 1.29 10.92
C LEU A 197 -9.09 1.13 12.12
N ALA A 198 -8.55 1.10 13.33
CA ALA A 198 -9.34 1.10 14.55
C ALA A 198 -10.28 2.31 14.60
N GLY A 199 -11.56 2.11 14.90
CA GLY A 199 -12.58 3.14 14.89
C GLY A 199 -12.99 3.65 13.49
N GLY A 200 -12.37 3.13 12.42
CA GLY A 200 -12.64 3.55 11.04
C GLY A 200 -13.76 2.76 10.38
N ALA A 201 -14.20 3.25 9.22
CA ALA A 201 -15.15 2.55 8.37
C ALA A 201 -14.81 2.75 6.89
N GLN A 202 -15.26 1.82 6.05
CA GLN A 202 -15.12 1.94 4.60
C GLN A 202 -16.37 1.40 3.89
N VAL A 203 -16.82 2.14 2.88
CA VAL A 203 -17.85 1.67 1.95
C VAL A 203 -17.17 0.82 0.87
N VAL A 204 -17.55 -0.45 0.81
CA VAL A 204 -17.12 -1.39 -0.23
C VAL A 204 -18.19 -1.42 -1.32
N PRO A 205 -17.88 -0.94 -2.54
CA PRO A 205 -18.84 -1.00 -3.65
C PRO A 205 -19.14 -2.45 -4.01
N THR A 206 -20.41 -2.82 -4.00
CA THR A 206 -20.86 -4.19 -4.30
C THR A 206 -21.57 -4.31 -5.65
N GLY A 207 -21.82 -3.17 -6.32
CA GLY A 207 -22.70 -3.10 -7.49
C GLY A 207 -24.17 -3.32 -7.10
N SER A 208 -24.53 -4.55 -6.83
CA SER A 208 -25.84 -4.92 -6.25
C SER A 208 -25.60 -5.88 -5.07
N LEU A 209 -26.31 -5.64 -3.98
CA LEU A 209 -26.31 -6.59 -2.87
C LEU A 209 -27.14 -7.81 -3.25
N PRO A 210 -26.73 -9.02 -2.81
CA PRO A 210 -27.56 -10.22 -2.96
C PRO A 210 -28.93 -10.02 -2.30
N GLN A 211 -30.01 -10.43 -2.98
CA GLN A 211 -31.32 -10.42 -2.36
C GLN A 211 -31.36 -11.41 -1.19
N GLY A 212 -31.85 -10.97 -0.04
CA GLY A 212 -31.87 -11.80 1.16
C GLY A 212 -30.45 -12.12 1.70
N LEU A 213 -29.58 -11.09 1.74
CA LEU A 213 -28.25 -11.20 2.36
C LEU A 213 -28.35 -11.84 3.74
N SER A 214 -27.72 -13.01 3.91
CA SER A 214 -27.82 -13.82 5.14
C SER A 214 -26.54 -13.80 5.97
N SER A 215 -25.37 -13.69 5.32
CA SER A 215 -24.09 -13.62 6.02
C SER A 215 -23.07 -12.75 5.28
N ILE A 216 -22.19 -12.15 6.06
CA ILE A 216 -21.06 -11.35 5.61
C ILE A 216 -19.82 -11.93 6.28
N ARG A 217 -18.82 -12.27 5.50
CA ARG A 217 -17.53 -12.71 6.01
C ARG A 217 -16.41 -11.82 5.49
N VAL A 218 -15.59 -11.34 6.42
CA VAL A 218 -14.38 -10.57 6.12
C VAL A 218 -13.17 -11.47 6.33
N ARG A 219 -12.38 -11.66 5.29
CA ARG A 219 -11.07 -12.28 5.38
C ARG A 219 -10.01 -11.19 5.43
N ALA A 220 -9.23 -11.18 6.49
CA ALA A 220 -8.14 -10.24 6.73
C ALA A 220 -6.83 -10.98 7.02
N GLU A 221 -5.70 -10.28 7.07
CA GLU A 221 -4.42 -10.88 7.51
C GLU A 221 -4.50 -11.37 8.95
N GLU A 222 -5.30 -10.72 9.78
CA GLU A 222 -5.52 -11.00 11.20
C GLU A 222 -6.46 -12.21 11.43
N GLY A 223 -7.17 -12.67 10.40
CA GLY A 223 -8.08 -13.83 10.49
C GLY A 223 -9.33 -13.73 9.62
N GLU A 224 -10.26 -14.63 9.87
CA GLU A 224 -11.59 -14.62 9.25
C GLU A 224 -12.65 -14.22 10.29
N PHE A 225 -13.56 -13.33 9.89
CA PHE A 225 -14.56 -12.75 10.76
C PHE A 225 -15.95 -12.85 10.14
N ASP A 226 -16.88 -13.46 10.85
CA ASP A 226 -18.29 -13.34 10.52
C ASP A 226 -18.80 -12.01 11.06
N VAL A 227 -19.35 -11.20 10.16
CA VAL A 227 -19.68 -9.79 10.44
C VAL A 227 -21.20 -9.63 10.56
N PRO A 228 -21.71 -9.18 11.71
CA PRO A 228 -23.14 -8.94 11.87
C PRO A 228 -23.57 -7.76 10.99
N LEU A 229 -24.71 -7.94 10.30
CA LEU A 229 -25.39 -6.85 9.63
C LEU A 229 -26.15 -6.03 10.67
N ALA A 230 -25.77 -4.76 10.82
CA ALA A 230 -26.50 -3.85 11.69
C ALA A 230 -27.89 -3.61 11.10
N THR A 231 -28.91 -3.86 11.90
CA THR A 231 -30.28 -3.48 11.56
C THR A 231 -30.37 -1.95 11.58
N PRO A 232 -31.04 -1.32 10.59
CA PRO A 232 -31.19 0.13 10.53
C PRO A 232 -31.95 0.71 11.72
#